data_0db31ba4aadb6f0d7b7317d57afb6fbf
#
_entry.id   0db31ba4aadb6f0d7b7317d57afb6fbf
#
_cell.length_a   1.000
_cell.length_b   1.000
_cell.length_c   1.000
_cell.angle_alpha   90.00
_cell.angle_beta   90.00
_cell.angle_gamma   90.00
#
_symmetry.space_group_name_H-M   'P 1'
#
loop_
_entity.id
_entity.type
_entity.pdbx_description
1 polymer ?
#
loop_
_entity_poly.entity_id
_entity_poly.type
_entity_poly.pdbx_seq_one_letter_code
_entity_poly.pdbx_strand_id
1 'polypeptide(L)'
;YGLVGSEMCIRDREAFDACGLDPHFYANRTRSEDELLPWSMISSGVTQDYLKRERHQAYASLTTPDCRTRCNGCGANKLVGGKCDV
;
A
#
# COMPACT_ATOMS: atom_id res chain seq x y z
N TYR A 1 -1.77 -22.74 -19.89
CA TYR A 1 -1.56 -21.81 -18.76
C TYR A 1 -1.58 -20.36 -19.22
N GLY A 2 -0.76 -20.00 -20.17
CA GLY A 2 -0.71 -18.66 -20.73
C GLY A 2 -1.99 -18.24 -21.43
N LEU A 3 -2.72 -19.18 -22.00
CA LEU A 3 -3.99 -18.92 -22.68
C LEU A 3 -5.07 -18.41 -21.72
N VAL A 4 -5.18 -18.98 -20.52
CA VAL A 4 -6.15 -18.55 -19.51
C VAL A 4 -5.86 -17.11 -19.05
N GLY A 5 -4.62 -16.79 -18.73
CA GLY A 5 -4.20 -15.46 -18.34
C GLY A 5 -4.37 -14.44 -19.48
N SER A 6 -4.01 -14.81 -20.70
CA SER A 6 -4.18 -13.95 -21.88
C SER A 6 -5.66 -13.67 -22.19
N GLU A 7 -6.51 -14.67 -22.05
CA GLU A 7 -7.95 -14.52 -22.25
C GLU A 7 -8.57 -13.59 -21.22
N MET A 8 -8.20 -13.71 -19.95
CA MET A 8 -8.66 -12.81 -18.89
C MET A 8 -8.23 -11.37 -19.16
N CYS A 9 -6.97 -11.15 -19.56
CA CYS A 9 -6.48 -9.81 -19.92
C CYS A 9 -7.22 -9.20 -21.10
N ILE A 10 -7.56 -10.00 -22.10
CA ILE A 10 -8.33 -9.54 -23.27
C ILE A 10 -9.74 -9.10 -22.84
N ARG A 11 -10.40 -9.89 -22.01
CA ARG A 11 -11.74 -9.56 -21.49
C ARG A 11 -11.72 -8.31 -20.62
N ASP A 12 -10.69 -8.15 -19.78
CA ASP A 12 -10.52 -6.96 -18.96
C ASP A 12 -10.38 -5.71 -19.84
N ARG A 13 -9.54 -5.78 -20.86
CA ARG A 13 -9.36 -4.67 -21.81
C ARG A 13 -10.65 -4.32 -22.54
N GLU A 14 -11.38 -5.31 -23.00
CA GLU A 14 -12.68 -5.10 -23.65
C GLU A 14 -13.68 -4.42 -22.72
N ALA A 15 -13.71 -4.83 -21.44
CA ALA A 15 -14.58 -4.23 -20.44
C ALA A 15 -14.21 -2.77 -20.16
N PHE A 16 -12.93 -2.45 -20.02
CA PHE A 16 -12.47 -1.09 -19.85
C PHE A 16 -12.79 -0.21 -21.04
N ASP A 17 -12.58 -0.71 -22.26
CA ASP A 17 -12.91 0.00 -23.49
C ASP A 17 -14.40 0.26 -23.61
N ALA A 18 -15.23 -0.74 -23.30
CA ALA A 18 -16.69 -0.63 -23.34
C ALA A 18 -17.22 0.42 -22.34
N CYS A 19 -16.55 0.57 -21.19
CA CYS A 19 -16.93 1.54 -20.17
C CYS A 19 -16.28 2.92 -20.37
N GLY A 20 -15.41 3.08 -21.35
CA GLY A 20 -14.66 4.31 -21.58
C GLY A 20 -13.66 4.64 -20.47
N LEU A 21 -13.11 3.63 -19.81
CA LEU A 21 -12.16 3.77 -18.71
C LEU A 21 -10.75 3.41 -19.15
N ASP A 22 -9.77 4.12 -18.58
CA ASP A 22 -8.35 3.82 -18.79
C ASP A 22 -7.84 2.93 -17.66
N PRO A 23 -7.40 1.68 -17.94
CA PRO A 23 -6.87 0.79 -16.90
C PRO A 23 -5.61 1.34 -16.24
N HIS A 24 -4.80 2.17 -16.93
CA HIS A 24 -3.61 2.79 -16.36
C HIS A 24 -3.93 3.74 -15.21
N PHE A 25 -5.09 4.36 -15.23
CA PHE A 25 -5.54 5.20 -14.13
C PHE A 25 -5.62 4.42 -12.80
N TYR A 26 -6.04 3.18 -12.85
CA TYR A 26 -6.19 2.32 -11.66
C TYR A 26 -4.90 1.61 -11.26
N ALA A 27 -4.12 1.14 -12.22
CA ALA A 27 -2.98 0.27 -11.97
C ALA A 27 -1.64 0.99 -11.90
N ASN A 28 -1.47 2.09 -12.63
CA ASN A 28 -0.15 2.64 -12.92
C ASN A 28 0.07 4.07 -12.40
N ARG A 29 -0.95 4.75 -11.92
CA ARG A 29 -0.77 6.10 -11.40
C ARG A 29 -0.21 6.10 -9.98
N THR A 30 0.55 7.13 -9.64
CA THR A 30 0.93 7.41 -8.26
C THR A 30 -0.25 8.02 -7.53
N ARG A 31 -0.67 7.40 -6.42
CA ARG A 31 -1.75 7.93 -5.58
C ARG A 31 -1.19 8.93 -4.58
N SER A 32 -1.97 9.98 -4.28
CA SER A 32 -1.57 10.94 -3.25
C SER A 32 -1.66 10.31 -1.86
N GLU A 33 -0.90 10.85 -0.91
CA GLU A 33 -0.87 10.32 0.46
C GLU A 33 -2.19 10.53 1.22
N ASP A 34 -2.98 11.50 0.79
CA ASP A 34 -4.25 11.85 1.43
C ASP A 34 -5.47 11.32 0.66
N GLU A 35 -5.25 10.57 -0.39
CA GLU A 35 -6.33 9.98 -1.18
C GLU A 35 -7.06 8.89 -0.41
N LEU A 36 -8.39 8.92 -0.47
CA LEU A 36 -9.21 7.85 0.06
C LEU A 36 -9.15 6.64 -0.87
N LEU A 37 -8.66 5.53 -0.37
CA LEU A 37 -8.50 4.27 -1.12
C LEU A 37 -9.63 3.30 -0.79
N PRO A 38 -9.96 2.35 -1.70
CA PRO A 38 -11.02 1.36 -1.46
C PRO A 38 -10.81 0.51 -0.18
N TRP A 39 -9.55 0.37 0.25
CA TRP A 39 -9.19 -0.41 1.45
C TRP A 39 -8.89 0.46 2.67
N SER A 40 -9.20 1.75 2.63
CA SER A 40 -8.84 2.69 3.71
C SER A 40 -9.49 2.35 5.06
N MET A 41 -10.59 1.60 5.06
CA MET A 41 -11.25 1.14 6.29
C MET A 41 -10.49 -0.02 6.97
N ILE A 42 -9.52 -0.64 6.30
CA ILE A 42 -8.79 -1.78 6.85
C ILE A 42 -7.54 -1.27 7.57
N SER A 43 -7.39 -1.65 8.84
CA SER A 43 -6.19 -1.33 9.63
C SER A 43 -5.37 -2.59 9.87
N SER A 44 -4.08 -2.51 9.53
CA SER A 44 -3.10 -3.56 9.85
C SER A 44 -2.47 -3.37 11.24
N GLY A 45 -2.85 -2.33 11.95
CA GLY A 45 -2.23 -1.93 13.22
C GLY A 45 -1.09 -0.93 13.05
N VAL A 46 -0.49 -0.85 11.87
CA VAL A 46 0.53 0.15 11.55
C VAL A 46 -0.15 1.46 11.18
N THR A 47 0.30 2.57 11.78
CA THR A 47 -0.32 3.88 11.55
C THR A 47 0.02 4.43 10.16
N GLN A 48 -0.91 5.20 9.58
CA GLN A 48 -0.70 5.87 8.30
C GLN A 48 0.46 6.87 8.36
N ASP A 49 0.60 7.58 9.46
CA ASP A 49 1.69 8.54 9.67
C ASP A 49 3.06 7.85 9.63
N TYR A 50 3.15 6.66 10.20
CA TYR A 50 4.36 5.85 10.11
C TYR A 50 4.68 5.48 8.66
N LEU A 51 3.69 5.01 7.90
CA LEU A 51 3.87 4.62 6.50
C LEU A 51 4.29 5.81 5.63
N LYS A 52 3.70 6.97 5.84
CA LYS A 52 4.10 8.20 5.15
C LYS A 52 5.54 8.58 5.45
N ARG A 53 5.94 8.50 6.72
CA ARG A 53 7.32 8.77 7.14
C ARG A 53 8.30 7.79 6.49
N GLU A 54 7.99 6.50 6.48
CA GLU A 54 8.83 5.49 5.85
C GLU A 54 8.97 5.71 4.34
N ARG A 55 7.89 6.12 3.68
CA ARG A 55 7.95 6.49 2.27
C ARG A 55 8.90 7.66 2.02
N HIS A 56 8.82 8.72 2.82
CA HIS A 56 9.73 9.86 2.71
C HIS A 56 11.19 9.46 2.96
N GLN A 57 11.44 8.61 3.94
CA GLN A 57 12.78 8.09 4.20
C GLN A 57 13.30 7.24 3.03
N ALA A 58 12.46 6.42 2.43
CA ALA A 58 12.83 5.61 1.28
C ALA A 58 13.26 6.48 0.10
N TYR A 59 12.51 7.55 -0.18
CA TYR A 59 12.90 8.51 -1.23
C TYR A 59 14.19 9.26 -0.92
N ALA A 60 14.51 9.46 0.36
CA ALA A 60 15.77 10.04 0.80
C ALA A 60 16.91 9.01 0.89
N SER A 61 16.68 7.77 0.48
CA SER A 61 17.63 6.65 0.57
C SER A 61 18.10 6.36 2.00
N LEU A 62 17.22 6.59 2.99
CA LEU A 62 17.46 6.28 4.38
C LEU A 62 16.83 4.93 4.75
N THR A 63 17.46 4.22 5.66
CA THR A 63 16.94 2.95 6.15
C THR A 63 16.49 3.07 7.60
N THR A 64 15.40 2.40 7.94
CA THR A 64 14.89 2.30 9.30
C THR A 64 15.51 1.08 9.97
N PRO A 65 16.04 1.20 11.19
CA PRO A 65 16.61 0.07 11.91
C PRO A 65 15.54 -0.97 12.26
N ASP A 66 15.97 -2.20 12.51
CA ASP A 66 15.12 -3.30 12.94
C ASP A 66 14.40 -2.92 14.25
N CYS A 67 13.14 -3.27 14.37
CA CYS A 67 12.34 -2.98 15.57
C CYS A 67 12.85 -3.69 16.84
N ARG A 68 13.68 -4.72 16.70
CA ARG A 68 14.39 -5.34 17.84
C ARG A 68 15.54 -4.49 18.36
N THR A 69 16.05 -3.58 17.55
CA THR A 69 17.11 -2.64 17.96
C THR A 69 16.52 -1.45 18.70
N ARG A 70 15.43 -0.90 18.21
CA ARG A 70 14.71 0.20 18.85
C ARG A 70 13.26 0.27 18.32
N CYS A 71 12.38 0.84 19.12
CA CYS A 71 11.02 1.13 18.67
C CYS A 71 11.02 2.27 17.65
N ASN A 72 10.43 2.04 16.50
CA ASN A 72 10.35 3.01 15.40
C ASN A 72 9.00 3.76 15.36
N GLY A 73 8.12 3.49 16.32
CA GLY A 73 6.85 4.21 16.44
C GLY A 73 5.81 3.82 15.39
N CYS A 74 5.80 2.58 14.93
CA CYS A 74 4.84 2.10 13.93
C CYS A 74 3.39 2.04 14.42
N GLY A 75 3.17 1.96 15.74
CA GLY A 75 1.86 1.87 16.36
C GLY A 75 1.26 0.47 16.44
N ALA A 76 1.93 -0.54 15.91
CA ALA A 76 1.43 -1.92 15.88
C ALA A 76 1.21 -2.51 17.29
N ASN A 77 1.96 -2.04 18.28
CA ASN A 77 1.80 -2.44 19.67
C ASN A 77 0.42 -2.13 20.25
N LYS A 78 -0.26 -1.11 19.73
CA LYS A 78 -1.61 -0.72 20.19
C LYS A 78 -2.66 -1.78 19.85
N LEU A 79 -2.44 -2.53 18.78
CA LEU A 79 -3.37 -3.56 18.33
C LEU A 79 -3.53 -4.68 19.37
N VAL A 80 -2.45 -5.02 20.07
CA VAL A 80 -2.43 -6.05 21.11
C VAL A 80 -2.38 -5.49 22.52
N GLY A 81 -2.46 -4.17 22.67
CA GLY A 81 -2.44 -3.49 23.97
C GLY A 81 -1.09 -3.52 24.70
N GLY A 82 -0.03 -3.87 23.98
CA GLY A 82 1.31 -3.96 24.53
C GLY A 82 2.11 -2.68 24.43
N LYS A 83 3.31 -2.71 25.00
CA LYS A 83 4.34 -1.68 24.84
C LYS A 83 5.52 -2.28 24.08
N CYS A 84 6.24 -1.43 23.37
CA CYS A 84 7.52 -1.83 22.80
C CYS A 84 8.58 -1.77 23.90
N ASP A 85 9.14 -2.92 24.23
CA ASP A 85 10.15 -3.05 25.27
C ASP A 85 11.60 -2.85 24.75
N VAL A 86 11.74 -2.04 23.73
CA VAL A 86 13.03 -1.83 23.06
C VAL A 86 13.45 -0.37 23.17
#